data_06196e6cb395e15647953c5585c9d6c1
#
_entry.id   06196e6cb395e15647953c5585c9d6c1
#
_cell.length_a   1.000
_cell.length_b   1.000
_cell.length_c   1.000
_cell.angle_alpha   90.00
_cell.angle_beta   90.00
_cell.angle_gamma   90.00
#
_symmetry.space_group_name_H-M   'P 1'
#
loop_
_entity.id
_entity.type
_entity.pdbx_description
1 polymer ?
#
loop_
_entity_poly.entity_id
_entity_poly.type
_entity_poly.pdbx_seq_one_letter_code
_entity_poly.pdbx_strand_id
1 'polypeptide(L)'
;MISAGRPAADDPHHHADVSGGWLRAATFGAMDGLVTNIALIAGVGGGGVSTQTTVLTGVAGLVAGAISMGLGEYTSVRTQNEQVAAEVAKERRELENHPEAEAEELASMWIERGLPADLARQVAQALKRNPEEALRVHAQEELLSLIHI
;
A
#
# COMPACT_ATOMS: atom_id res chain seq x y z
N MET A 1 -12.87 30.35 43.15
CA MET A 1 -13.35 29.69 41.93
C MET A 1 -12.18 29.66 40.96
N ILE A 2 -11.35 28.61 41.05
CA ILE A 2 -10.13 28.47 40.26
C ILE A 2 -10.42 27.47 39.15
N SER A 3 -10.50 27.98 37.91
CA SER A 3 -10.61 27.15 36.71
C SER A 3 -9.30 26.42 36.47
N ALA A 4 -9.28 25.11 36.71
CA ALA A 4 -8.16 24.26 36.35
C ALA A 4 -8.13 24.12 34.83
N GLY A 5 -7.16 24.76 34.20
CA GLY A 5 -6.85 24.57 32.78
C GLY A 5 -6.48 23.13 32.51
N ARG A 6 -7.21 22.50 31.59
CA ARG A 6 -6.91 21.19 31.05
C ARG A 6 -5.57 21.29 30.31
N PRO A 7 -4.59 20.44 30.59
CA PRO A 7 -3.35 20.45 29.81
C PRO A 7 -3.70 20.16 28.35
N ALA A 8 -3.07 20.91 27.46
CA ALA A 8 -3.15 20.68 26.03
C ALA A 8 -2.76 19.22 25.73
N ALA A 9 -3.61 18.54 24.99
CA ALA A 9 -3.31 17.19 24.51
C ALA A 9 -2.04 17.27 23.65
N ASP A 10 -1.13 16.43 24.03
CA ASP A 10 0.19 16.28 23.43
C ASP A 10 0.09 15.97 21.93
N ASP A 11 1.08 16.47 21.22
CA ASP A 11 1.39 16.38 19.82
C ASP A 11 1.01 15.02 19.19
N PRO A 12 0.27 14.98 18.08
CA PRO A 12 0.01 13.74 17.40
C PRO A 12 1.36 13.19 16.91
N HIS A 13 1.75 12.04 17.42
CA HIS A 13 2.93 11.31 16.97
C HIS A 13 2.86 11.14 15.45
N HIS A 14 3.61 11.96 14.73
CA HIS A 14 3.81 11.78 13.28
C HIS A 14 4.59 10.49 13.08
N HIS A 15 3.89 9.38 12.87
CA HIS A 15 4.50 8.19 12.33
C HIS A 15 4.91 8.46 10.89
N ALA A 16 6.17 8.18 10.57
CA ALA A 16 6.62 8.23 9.19
C ALA A 16 5.72 7.30 8.36
N ASP A 17 5.22 7.80 7.24
CA ASP A 17 4.44 6.98 6.32
C ASP A 17 5.36 5.92 5.69
N VAL A 18 5.32 4.72 6.26
CA VAL A 18 6.09 3.56 5.79
C VAL A 18 5.31 2.74 4.75
N SER A 19 4.08 3.13 4.44
CA SER A 19 3.22 2.45 3.46
C SER A 19 3.64 2.70 2.02
N GLY A 20 4.40 3.78 1.78
CA GLY A 20 4.94 4.11 0.46
C GLY A 20 6.01 3.11 0.03
N GLY A 21 5.67 2.16 -0.83
CA GLY A 21 6.61 1.16 -1.40
C GLY A 21 7.77 1.76 -2.22
N TRP A 22 7.88 3.10 -2.29
CA TRP A 22 8.88 3.81 -3.09
C TRP A 22 10.32 3.47 -2.68
N LEU A 23 10.60 3.31 -1.39
CA LEU A 23 11.95 2.98 -0.91
C LEU A 23 12.35 1.56 -1.34
N ARG A 24 11.41 0.62 -1.27
CA ARG A 24 11.60 -0.74 -1.75
C ARG A 24 11.84 -0.73 -3.27
N ALA A 25 10.99 -0.06 -4.03
CA ALA A 25 11.12 0.09 -5.48
C ALA A 25 12.45 0.76 -5.85
N ALA A 26 12.86 1.82 -5.17
CA ALA A 26 14.12 2.49 -5.39
C ALA A 26 15.34 1.60 -5.08
N THR A 27 15.28 0.82 -3.99
CA THR A 27 16.37 -0.09 -3.60
C THR A 27 16.51 -1.23 -4.61
N PHE A 28 15.42 -1.91 -4.96
CA PHE A 28 15.46 -2.98 -5.96
C PHE A 28 15.89 -2.44 -7.32
N GLY A 29 15.40 -1.25 -7.70
CA GLY A 29 15.76 -0.59 -8.91
C GLY A 29 17.24 -0.24 -9.02
N ALA A 30 17.80 0.29 -7.95
CA ALA A 30 19.22 0.59 -7.89
C ALA A 30 20.06 -0.68 -7.99
N MET A 31 19.68 -1.76 -7.31
CA MET A 31 20.39 -3.04 -7.36
C MET A 31 20.32 -3.69 -8.75
N ASP A 32 19.13 -3.76 -9.35
CA ASP A 32 18.95 -4.35 -10.68
C ASP A 32 19.71 -3.53 -11.74
N GLY A 33 19.56 -2.21 -11.71
CA GLY A 33 20.28 -1.31 -12.61
C GLY A 33 21.79 -1.41 -12.47
N LEU A 34 22.32 -1.57 -11.25
CA LEU A 34 23.75 -1.73 -11.01
C LEU A 34 24.26 -3.05 -11.58
N VAL A 35 23.61 -4.17 -11.27
CA VAL A 35 24.00 -5.51 -11.71
C VAL A 35 23.92 -5.62 -13.24
N THR A 36 22.82 -5.17 -13.83
CA THR A 36 22.60 -5.18 -15.28
C THR A 36 23.64 -4.33 -15.99
N ASN A 37 23.96 -3.14 -15.48
CA ASN A 37 24.96 -2.26 -16.08
C ASN A 37 26.39 -2.79 -15.95
N ILE A 38 26.75 -3.37 -14.82
CA ILE A 38 28.06 -4.01 -14.65
C ILE A 38 28.21 -5.15 -15.67
N ALA A 39 27.20 -5.99 -15.81
CA ALA A 39 27.22 -7.09 -16.79
C ALA A 39 27.33 -6.60 -18.22
N LEU A 40 26.56 -5.55 -18.57
CA LEU A 40 26.59 -4.95 -19.90
C LEU A 40 27.95 -4.33 -20.24
N ILE A 41 28.52 -3.54 -19.31
CA ILE A 41 29.84 -2.89 -19.48
C ILE A 41 30.94 -3.96 -19.56
N ALA A 42 30.89 -4.99 -18.72
CA ALA A 42 31.88 -6.08 -18.75
C ALA A 42 31.79 -6.88 -20.05
N GLY A 43 30.57 -7.19 -20.52
CA GLY A 43 30.37 -7.93 -21.77
C GLY A 43 30.86 -7.18 -22.99
N VAL A 44 30.46 -5.91 -23.10
CA VAL A 44 30.89 -5.05 -24.25
C VAL A 44 32.37 -4.71 -24.19
N GLY A 45 32.89 -4.36 -23.00
CA GLY A 45 34.30 -4.04 -22.79
C GLY A 45 35.22 -5.24 -23.03
N GLY A 46 34.78 -6.44 -22.63
CA GLY A 46 35.50 -7.70 -22.88
C GLY A 46 35.56 -8.08 -24.38
N GLY A 47 34.65 -7.56 -25.18
CA GLY A 47 34.65 -7.71 -26.66
C GLY A 47 35.68 -6.87 -27.40
N GLY A 48 36.53 -6.10 -26.69
CA GLY A 48 37.63 -5.33 -27.30
C GLY A 48 37.19 -4.03 -27.99
N VAL A 49 36.01 -3.51 -27.65
CA VAL A 49 35.56 -2.21 -28.17
C VAL A 49 36.27 -1.03 -27.50
N SER A 50 36.16 0.17 -28.11
CA SER A 50 36.75 1.38 -27.53
C SER A 50 36.12 1.73 -26.15
N THR A 51 36.92 2.40 -25.32
CA THR A 51 36.45 2.93 -24.04
C THR A 51 35.23 3.84 -24.20
N GLN A 52 35.21 4.64 -25.27
CA GLN A 52 34.08 5.52 -25.55
C GLN A 52 32.78 4.73 -25.82
N THR A 53 32.87 3.65 -26.59
CA THR A 53 31.73 2.76 -26.86
C THR A 53 31.23 2.09 -25.56
N THR A 54 32.17 1.63 -24.73
CA THR A 54 31.83 1.03 -23.42
C THR A 54 31.08 2.02 -22.51
N VAL A 55 31.56 3.25 -22.38
CA VAL A 55 30.92 4.32 -21.60
C VAL A 55 29.54 4.64 -22.15
N LEU A 56 29.43 4.83 -23.49
CA LEU A 56 28.15 5.12 -24.12
C LEU A 56 27.12 3.99 -23.89
N THR A 57 27.56 2.74 -23.95
CA THR A 57 26.71 1.57 -23.67
C THR A 57 26.21 1.57 -22.22
N GLY A 58 27.10 1.88 -21.28
CA GLY A 58 26.70 1.98 -19.87
C GLY A 58 25.67 3.09 -19.62
N VAL A 59 25.89 4.27 -20.19
CA VAL A 59 24.93 5.39 -20.08
C VAL A 59 23.59 5.03 -20.74
N ALA A 60 23.60 4.45 -21.92
CA ALA A 60 22.39 4.00 -22.60
C ALA A 60 21.63 2.94 -21.78
N GLY A 61 22.35 2.00 -21.18
CA GLY A 61 21.78 0.99 -20.29
C GLY A 61 21.12 1.59 -19.06
N LEU A 62 21.76 2.59 -18.41
CA LEU A 62 21.18 3.31 -17.27
C LEU A 62 19.88 4.03 -17.64
N VAL A 63 19.86 4.75 -18.76
CA VAL A 63 18.67 5.48 -19.21
C VAL A 63 17.54 4.51 -19.55
N ALA A 64 17.84 3.44 -20.30
CA ALA A 64 16.84 2.43 -20.66
C ALA A 64 16.27 1.74 -19.42
N GLY A 65 17.12 1.35 -18.47
CA GLY A 65 16.73 0.74 -17.22
C GLY A 65 15.84 1.66 -16.37
N ALA A 66 16.22 2.93 -16.23
CA ALA A 66 15.44 3.90 -15.46
C ALA A 66 14.02 4.11 -16.05
N ILE A 67 13.92 4.22 -17.38
CA ILE A 67 12.62 4.34 -18.07
C ILE A 67 11.79 3.06 -17.87
N SER A 68 12.39 1.89 -18.11
CA SER A 68 11.68 0.61 -17.98
C SER A 68 11.12 0.40 -16.59
N MET A 69 11.93 0.65 -15.57
CA MET A 69 11.51 0.50 -14.16
C MET A 69 10.47 1.52 -13.77
N GLY A 70 10.63 2.79 -14.17
CA GLY A 70 9.63 3.83 -13.91
C GLY A 70 8.27 3.49 -14.50
N LEU A 71 8.24 2.97 -15.73
CA LEU A 71 6.99 2.52 -16.37
C LEU A 71 6.42 1.28 -15.69
N GLY A 72 7.26 0.34 -15.28
CA GLY A 72 6.85 -0.86 -14.57
C GLY A 72 6.19 -0.53 -13.22
N GLU A 73 6.83 0.32 -12.43
CA GLU A 73 6.30 0.76 -11.13
C GLU A 73 5.00 1.55 -11.29
N TYR A 74 4.95 2.49 -12.24
CA TYR A 74 3.73 3.24 -12.55
C TYR A 74 2.56 2.30 -12.88
N THR A 75 2.80 1.31 -13.74
CA THR A 75 1.76 0.35 -14.15
C THR A 75 1.32 -0.51 -12.96
N SER A 76 2.27 -0.97 -12.13
CA SER A 76 2.00 -1.77 -10.94
C SER A 76 1.12 -1.01 -9.94
N VAL A 77 1.52 0.22 -9.58
CA VAL A 77 0.75 1.07 -8.64
C VAL A 77 -0.63 1.39 -9.20
N ARG A 78 -0.73 1.68 -10.49
CA ARG A 78 -2.02 1.94 -11.13
C ARG A 78 -2.94 0.72 -11.04
N THR A 79 -2.43 -0.47 -11.36
CA THR A 79 -3.21 -1.71 -11.27
C THR A 79 -3.67 -1.99 -9.84
N GLN A 80 -2.81 -1.78 -8.84
CA GLN A 80 -3.19 -1.91 -7.43
C GLN A 80 -4.31 -0.94 -7.04
N ASN A 81 -4.21 0.32 -7.45
CA ASN A 81 -5.25 1.31 -7.18
C ASN A 81 -6.59 0.97 -7.85
N GLU A 82 -6.56 0.44 -9.08
CA GLU A 82 -7.76 -0.02 -9.78
C GLU A 82 -8.40 -1.23 -9.07
N GLN A 83 -7.59 -2.16 -8.56
CA GLN A 83 -8.07 -3.30 -7.77
C GLN A 83 -8.70 -2.86 -6.46
N VAL A 84 -8.04 -1.98 -5.69
CA VAL A 84 -8.60 -1.43 -4.45
C VAL A 84 -9.92 -0.70 -4.71
N ALA A 85 -9.99 0.11 -5.76
CA ALA A 85 -11.21 0.80 -6.12
C ALA A 85 -12.36 -0.15 -6.50
N ALA A 86 -12.04 -1.28 -7.16
CA ALA A 86 -13.02 -2.30 -7.51
C ALA A 86 -13.55 -3.04 -6.26
N GLU A 87 -12.65 -3.39 -5.30
CA GLU A 87 -13.07 -4.03 -4.04
C GLU A 87 -13.91 -3.07 -3.18
N VAL A 88 -13.52 -1.81 -3.02
CA VAL A 88 -14.33 -0.82 -2.32
C VAL A 88 -15.71 -0.63 -2.96
N ALA A 89 -15.78 -0.66 -4.30
CA ALA A 89 -17.06 -0.56 -5.00
C ALA A 89 -17.92 -1.83 -4.85
N LYS A 90 -17.30 -3.00 -4.68
CA LYS A 90 -18.00 -4.25 -4.36
C LYS A 90 -18.55 -4.18 -2.94
N GLU A 91 -17.72 -3.84 -1.96
CA GLU A 91 -18.07 -3.69 -0.56
C GLU A 91 -19.23 -2.72 -0.33
N ARG A 92 -19.21 -1.57 -1.02
CA ARG A 92 -20.33 -0.62 -0.99
C ARG A 92 -21.66 -1.28 -1.40
N ARG A 93 -21.64 -2.10 -2.45
CA ARG A 93 -22.84 -2.80 -2.92
C ARG A 93 -23.32 -3.87 -1.94
N GLU A 94 -22.40 -4.55 -1.27
CA GLU A 94 -22.72 -5.55 -0.25
C GLU A 94 -23.35 -4.90 0.96
N LEU A 95 -22.78 -3.81 1.47
CA LEU A 95 -23.36 -2.99 2.53
C LEU A 95 -24.76 -2.44 2.20
N GLU A 96 -25.01 -2.07 0.94
CA GLU A 96 -26.33 -1.59 0.49
C GLU A 96 -27.35 -2.74 0.39
N ASN A 97 -26.94 -3.92 -0.10
CA ASN A 97 -27.85 -5.02 -0.38
C ASN A 97 -28.05 -5.98 0.81
N HIS A 98 -27.01 -6.14 1.64
CA HIS A 98 -26.96 -7.12 2.72
C HIS A 98 -26.47 -6.55 4.06
N PRO A 99 -26.98 -5.40 4.54
CA PRO A 99 -26.43 -4.64 5.67
C PRO A 99 -26.40 -5.43 7.00
N GLU A 100 -27.24 -6.45 7.18
CA GLU A 100 -27.23 -7.30 8.36
C GLU A 100 -26.10 -8.34 8.31
N ALA A 101 -25.87 -8.92 7.13
CA ALA A 101 -24.81 -9.89 6.93
C ALA A 101 -23.44 -9.23 7.13
N GLU A 102 -23.27 -8.04 6.54
CA GLU A 102 -22.05 -7.25 6.69
C GLU A 102 -21.78 -6.83 8.15
N ALA A 103 -22.82 -6.45 8.89
CA ALA A 103 -22.65 -6.15 10.31
C ALA A 103 -22.24 -7.38 11.14
N GLU A 104 -22.72 -8.58 10.81
CA GLU A 104 -22.31 -9.81 11.51
C GLU A 104 -20.91 -10.24 11.09
N GLU A 105 -20.52 -10.03 9.83
CA GLU A 105 -19.16 -10.27 9.34
C GLU A 105 -18.14 -9.40 10.09
N LEU A 106 -18.38 -8.09 10.14
CA LEU A 106 -17.54 -7.17 10.90
C LEU A 106 -17.46 -7.54 12.38
N ALA A 107 -18.58 -7.92 13.00
CA ALA A 107 -18.57 -8.39 14.38
C ALA A 107 -17.71 -9.65 14.54
N SER A 108 -17.79 -10.59 13.61
CA SER A 108 -16.99 -11.83 13.61
C SER A 108 -15.49 -11.55 13.54
N MET A 109 -15.06 -10.64 12.65
CA MET A 109 -13.66 -10.22 12.54
C MET A 109 -13.12 -9.65 13.87
N TRP A 110 -13.91 -8.88 14.59
CA TRP A 110 -13.50 -8.33 15.88
C TRP A 110 -13.50 -9.36 17.00
N ILE A 111 -14.44 -10.33 16.97
CA ILE A 111 -14.46 -11.45 17.92
C ILE A 111 -13.19 -12.30 17.77
N GLU A 112 -12.78 -12.60 16.56
CA GLU A 112 -11.53 -13.32 16.25
C GLU A 112 -10.29 -12.59 16.79
N ARG A 113 -10.33 -11.26 16.84
CA ARG A 113 -9.29 -10.41 17.43
C ARG A 113 -9.41 -10.26 18.96
N GLY A 114 -10.39 -10.91 19.58
CA GLY A 114 -10.52 -11.00 21.02
C GLY A 114 -11.53 -10.04 21.64
N LEU A 115 -12.36 -9.33 20.86
CA LEU A 115 -13.45 -8.56 21.44
C LEU A 115 -14.55 -9.50 21.98
N PRO A 116 -15.18 -9.15 23.13
CA PRO A 116 -16.37 -9.85 23.59
C PRO A 116 -17.49 -9.77 22.54
N ALA A 117 -18.16 -10.91 22.29
CA ALA A 117 -19.13 -11.03 21.21
C ALA A 117 -20.27 -10.00 21.28
N ASP A 118 -20.78 -9.72 22.50
CA ASP A 118 -21.83 -8.74 22.68
C ASP A 118 -21.38 -7.32 22.32
N LEU A 119 -20.15 -6.96 22.66
CA LEU A 119 -19.59 -5.65 22.35
C LEU A 119 -19.33 -5.52 20.84
N ALA A 120 -18.75 -6.53 20.22
CA ALA A 120 -18.47 -6.55 18.78
C ALA A 120 -19.76 -6.33 17.97
N ARG A 121 -20.84 -7.06 18.29
CA ARG A 121 -22.13 -6.89 17.63
C ARG A 121 -22.75 -5.51 17.88
N GLN A 122 -22.65 -4.97 19.09
CA GLN A 122 -23.16 -3.62 19.38
C GLN A 122 -22.44 -2.56 18.54
N VAL A 123 -21.14 -2.64 18.41
CA VAL A 123 -20.34 -1.69 17.61
C VAL A 123 -20.67 -1.84 16.12
N ALA A 124 -20.74 -3.07 15.58
CA ALA A 124 -21.09 -3.32 14.19
C ALA A 124 -22.50 -2.78 13.85
N GLN A 125 -23.49 -3.00 14.72
CA GLN A 125 -24.83 -2.46 14.56
C GLN A 125 -24.90 -0.92 14.69
N ALA A 126 -24.00 -0.32 15.45
CA ALA A 126 -23.91 1.14 15.52
C ALA A 126 -23.31 1.72 14.22
N LEU A 127 -22.28 1.08 13.66
CA LEU A 127 -21.66 1.48 12.39
C LEU A 127 -22.62 1.37 11.21
N LYS A 128 -23.46 0.35 11.15
CA LYS A 128 -24.49 0.18 10.14
C LYS A 128 -25.39 1.40 9.94
N ARG A 129 -25.56 2.24 10.97
CA ARG A 129 -26.33 3.49 10.89
C ARG A 129 -25.62 4.60 10.11
N ASN A 130 -24.34 4.43 9.83
CA ASN A 130 -23.53 5.35 9.05
C ASN A 130 -22.82 4.59 7.93
N PRO A 131 -23.44 4.45 6.74
CA PRO A 131 -22.93 3.62 5.66
C PRO A 131 -21.53 4.01 5.17
N GLU A 132 -21.19 5.29 5.17
CA GLU A 132 -19.85 5.74 4.75
C GLU A 132 -18.78 5.34 5.77
N GLU A 133 -19.09 5.41 7.05
CA GLU A 133 -18.16 4.98 8.10
C GLU A 133 -18.07 3.44 8.13
N ALA A 134 -19.19 2.73 7.94
CA ALA A 134 -19.19 1.28 7.79
C ALA A 134 -18.28 0.86 6.64
N LEU A 135 -18.45 1.45 5.46
CA LEU A 135 -17.61 1.18 4.28
C LEU A 135 -16.13 1.43 4.57
N ARG A 136 -15.82 2.54 5.26
CA ARG A 136 -14.43 2.85 5.62
C ARG A 136 -13.83 1.80 6.55
N VAL A 137 -14.59 1.35 7.54
CA VAL A 137 -14.12 0.35 8.51
C VAL A 137 -13.98 -1.01 7.84
N HIS A 138 -14.97 -1.48 7.06
CA HIS A 138 -14.89 -2.73 6.31
C HIS A 138 -13.67 -2.74 5.37
N ALA A 139 -13.53 -1.70 4.53
CA ALA A 139 -12.38 -1.60 3.63
C ALA A 139 -11.04 -1.63 4.37
N GLN A 140 -10.93 -1.02 5.56
CA GLN A 140 -9.72 -1.08 6.36
C GLN A 140 -9.47 -2.48 6.94
N GLU A 141 -10.48 -3.14 7.47
CA GLU A 141 -10.36 -4.43 8.11
C GLU A 141 -10.05 -5.55 7.10
N GLU A 142 -10.73 -5.56 5.97
CA GLU A 142 -10.54 -6.55 4.91
C GLU A 142 -9.27 -6.32 4.11
N LEU A 143 -9.02 -5.09 3.64
CA LEU A 143 -7.84 -4.80 2.82
C LEU A 143 -6.54 -4.91 3.64
N LEU A 144 -6.54 -4.56 4.94
CA LEU A 144 -5.40 -4.80 5.82
C LEU A 144 -5.18 -6.29 6.07
N SER A 145 -6.24 -7.09 6.14
CA SER A 145 -6.14 -8.56 6.24
C SER A 145 -5.48 -9.18 5.01
N LEU A 146 -5.76 -8.66 3.81
CA LEU A 146 -5.17 -9.13 2.54
C LEU A 146 -3.71 -8.72 2.35
N ILE A 147 -3.27 -7.64 3.00
CA ILE A 147 -1.87 -7.14 2.90
C ILE A 147 -0.94 -7.88 3.86
N HIS A 148 -1.47 -8.56 4.88
CA HIS A 148 -0.69 -9.27 5.89
C HIS A 148 -0.47 -10.77 5.61
N ILE A 149 -0.80 -11.25 4.42
CA ILE A 149 -0.34 -12.55 3.89
C ILE A 149 0.92 -12.30 3.05
#